data_61df45e53210c50da1571c1a67954f8e
#
_entry.id   61df45e53210c50da1571c1a67954f8e
#
_cell.length_a   1.000
_cell.length_b   1.000
_cell.length_c   1.000
_cell.angle_alpha   90.00
_cell.angle_beta   90.00
_cell.angle_gamma   90.00
#
_symmetry.space_group_name_H-M   'P 1'
#
loop_
_entity.id
_entity.type
_entity.pdbx_description
1 polymer ?
#
loop_
_entity_poly.entity_id
_entity_poly.type
_entity_poly.pdbx_seq_one_letter_code
_entity_poly.pdbx_strand_id
1 'polypeptide(L)'
;MAAARTPQGATGTGATKGNRGRSQVSGSGRMSGSVRAVGRALNLPFTGAARGIRKVTHAHGAGESGLGKLIELHGVNGAGDVMITVALASTVFFSVPTDEARGRVALYLAITMAPFTVLAPVIGPLLDRLPHGRRAAMAGAMLARALLALVLSGAVATGSIELYPAALGVLVSSKAYGVVRSAVVPRLLPPGFSLVKANSRVTLGGLLATGVAAPIGAGLQALGPRYPLYGAFLIFVAGTFLSFSLPRKVDSAKGEDVALLAADEQHLHGPHRHPVKRPGLRTVGIAVTHALGANAALRWLSGFLTFFLAFLLREHPLTGQSAAVSLGMVAVSAGLGNALGTAVGAWLRSKAPELIIVTVVAVVLGAVLVAAVFFGAFLVACLAAVAGFSQALAKLSLDALIQRDVPELVRTSAFARSETLLQVCWVFGGAVGIVMPLNGSLGLSVAAGVVALGWLATVRGLLSSVRHGSGAKPRVA
;
A
#
# COMPACT_ATOMS: atom_id res chain seq x y z
N MET A 1 6.33 -69.56 19.99
CA MET A 1 7.31 -69.71 21.07
C MET A 1 7.45 -68.36 21.72
N ALA A 2 6.78 -68.10 22.83
CA ALA A 2 7.18 -68.25 24.23
C ALA A 2 8.26 -67.19 24.56
N ALA A 3 8.21 -66.39 25.60
CA ALA A 3 7.42 -66.15 26.81
C ALA A 3 7.96 -64.79 27.37
N ALA A 4 7.16 -63.85 27.84
CA ALA A 4 6.67 -63.65 29.21
C ALA A 4 7.75 -63.70 30.33
N ARG A 5 7.85 -62.51 31.04
CA ARG A 5 7.82 -62.50 32.52
C ARG A 5 8.14 -61.08 33.09
N THR A 6 7.15 -60.47 33.69
CA THR A 6 7.24 -59.73 34.96
C THR A 6 7.35 -60.71 36.12
N PRO A 7 7.60 -60.41 37.41
CA PRO A 7 7.17 -59.25 38.20
C PRO A 7 8.04 -58.84 39.42
N GLN A 8 7.53 -57.87 40.21
CA GLN A 8 7.63 -57.66 41.71
C GLN A 8 8.97 -57.25 42.31
N GLY A 9 9.04 -56.48 43.30
CA GLY A 9 8.13 -55.86 44.26
C GLY A 9 8.92 -55.25 45.42
N ALA A 10 8.21 -54.37 46.09
CA ALA A 10 8.05 -54.25 47.53
C ALA A 10 9.08 -53.44 48.38
N THR A 11 8.51 -52.46 49.07
CA THR A 11 8.62 -52.15 50.53
C THR A 11 9.96 -51.56 51.05
N GLY A 12 9.95 -50.52 51.84
CA GLY A 12 9.16 -50.05 52.87
C GLY A 12 9.82 -48.91 53.68
N THR A 13 9.02 -48.21 54.46
CA THR A 13 9.26 -47.62 55.78
C THR A 13 10.39 -46.60 55.92
N GLY A 14 10.26 -45.41 56.43
CA GLY A 14 9.49 -44.89 57.54
C GLY A 14 10.26 -43.79 58.23
N ALA A 15 9.57 -42.92 58.96
CA ALA A 15 9.97 -42.16 60.14
C ALA A 15 10.58 -40.73 59.98
N THR A 16 9.72 -39.72 60.10
CA THR A 16 9.56 -38.82 61.28
C THR A 16 10.62 -37.78 61.62
N LYS A 17 10.10 -36.57 61.85
CA LYS A 17 10.40 -35.51 62.80
C LYS A 17 11.56 -34.52 62.52
N GLY A 18 11.16 -33.24 62.54
CA GLY A 18 12.08 -32.14 62.84
C GLY A 18 11.49 -30.77 62.62
N ASN A 19 10.56 -30.39 63.47
CA ASN A 19 10.00 -29.01 63.54
C ASN A 19 11.11 -28.11 64.18
N ARG A 20 11.46 -26.99 63.45
CA ARG A 20 12.01 -25.80 64.16
C ARG A 20 11.62 -24.57 63.39
N GLY A 21 10.72 -23.79 63.98
CA GLY A 21 10.32 -22.49 63.51
C GLY A 21 11.45 -21.48 63.49
N ARG A 22 11.38 -20.58 62.52
CA ARG A 22 12.03 -19.28 62.59
C ARG A 22 11.11 -18.27 61.90
N SER A 23 10.45 -17.49 62.74
CA SER A 23 9.79 -16.26 62.39
C SER A 23 10.80 -15.29 61.78
N GLN A 24 10.60 -14.87 60.53
CA GLN A 24 11.18 -13.65 60.00
C GLN A 24 10.11 -12.79 59.39
N VAL A 25 10.11 -11.58 59.87
CA VAL A 25 9.27 -10.43 59.60
C VAL A 25 9.24 -10.16 58.11
N SER A 26 8.03 -10.17 57.53
CA SER A 26 7.74 -9.78 56.17
C SER A 26 7.16 -8.36 56.15
N GLY A 27 7.99 -7.42 55.75
CA GLY A 27 7.59 -6.06 55.46
C GLY A 27 8.19 -5.61 54.14
N SER A 28 7.65 -6.00 52.99
CA SER A 28 7.88 -5.33 51.68
C SER A 28 7.14 -6.03 50.50
N GLY A 29 5.89 -6.42 50.66
CA GLY A 29 5.17 -7.23 49.66
C GLY A 29 3.93 -6.61 49.02
N ARG A 30 3.55 -5.37 49.36
CA ARG A 30 2.26 -4.81 48.85
C ARG A 30 2.32 -3.84 47.67
N MET A 31 3.50 -3.33 47.29
CA MET A 31 3.61 -2.41 46.14
C MET A 31 3.85 -3.10 44.79
N SER A 32 4.29 -4.35 44.76
CA SER A 32 4.57 -5.06 43.50
C SER A 32 3.31 -5.70 42.85
N GLY A 33 2.24 -5.89 43.62
CA GLY A 33 0.99 -6.48 43.14
C GLY A 33 0.16 -5.52 42.31
N SER A 34 0.07 -4.27 42.72
CA SER A 34 -0.74 -3.24 42.02
C SER A 34 -0.13 -2.83 40.68
N VAL A 35 1.19 -2.68 40.60
CA VAL A 35 1.89 -2.38 39.33
C VAL A 35 1.77 -3.53 38.33
N ARG A 36 1.80 -4.78 38.77
CA ARG A 36 1.61 -5.97 37.94
C ARG A 36 0.12 -6.12 37.52
N ALA A 37 -0.84 -5.74 38.39
CA ALA A 37 -2.26 -5.77 38.06
C ALA A 37 -2.64 -4.69 37.04
N VAL A 38 -2.12 -3.46 37.17
CA VAL A 38 -2.29 -2.38 36.22
C VAL A 38 -1.61 -2.73 34.88
N GLY A 39 -0.41 -3.29 34.90
CA GLY A 39 0.27 -3.76 33.69
C GLY A 39 -0.48 -4.89 32.95
N ARG A 40 -1.15 -5.81 33.70
CA ARG A 40 -2.01 -6.83 33.10
C ARG A 40 -3.33 -6.23 32.56
N ALA A 41 -3.94 -5.30 33.27
CA ALA A 41 -5.18 -4.65 32.82
C ALA A 41 -4.97 -3.80 31.57
N LEU A 42 -3.85 -3.12 31.45
CA LEU A 42 -3.46 -2.38 30.25
C LEU A 42 -3.07 -3.30 29.06
N ASN A 43 -2.53 -4.50 29.33
CA ASN A 43 -2.12 -5.44 28.29
C ASN A 43 -3.28 -6.33 27.76
N LEU A 44 -4.36 -6.51 28.50
CA LEU A 44 -5.50 -7.36 28.10
C LEU A 44 -6.19 -6.93 26.80
N PRO A 45 -6.54 -5.64 26.57
CA PRO A 45 -7.14 -5.23 25.31
C PRO A 45 -6.16 -5.35 24.12
N PHE A 46 -4.88 -5.05 24.33
CA PHE A 46 -3.85 -5.17 23.28
C PHE A 46 -3.56 -6.62 22.91
N THR A 47 -3.52 -7.52 23.86
CA THR A 47 -3.29 -8.96 23.59
C THR A 47 -4.52 -9.61 22.96
N GLY A 48 -5.73 -9.16 23.26
CA GLY A 48 -6.98 -9.61 22.63
C GLY A 48 -7.07 -9.17 21.17
N ALA A 49 -6.81 -7.89 20.90
CA ALA A 49 -6.77 -7.33 19.56
C ALA A 49 -5.67 -8.00 18.70
N ALA A 50 -4.45 -8.17 19.24
CA ALA A 50 -3.37 -8.85 18.54
C ALA A 50 -3.69 -10.30 18.19
N ARG A 51 -4.37 -11.06 19.09
CA ARG A 51 -4.84 -12.41 18.80
C ARG A 51 -5.94 -12.43 17.74
N GLY A 52 -6.88 -11.48 17.77
CA GLY A 52 -7.91 -11.32 16.77
C GLY A 52 -7.33 -11.03 15.38
N ILE A 53 -6.40 -10.09 15.29
CA ILE A 53 -5.68 -9.76 14.05
C ILE A 53 -4.96 -11.01 13.52
N ARG A 54 -4.16 -11.69 14.36
CA ARG A 54 -3.47 -12.92 13.94
C ARG A 54 -4.43 -14.02 13.46
N LYS A 55 -5.56 -14.20 14.10
CA LYS A 55 -6.56 -15.18 13.68
C LYS A 55 -7.08 -14.89 12.26
N VAL A 56 -7.29 -13.63 11.93
CA VAL A 56 -7.77 -13.20 10.60
C VAL A 56 -6.64 -13.25 9.56
N THR A 57 -5.45 -12.74 9.88
CA THR A 57 -4.31 -12.68 8.94
C THR A 57 -3.74 -14.06 8.63
N HIS A 58 -3.80 -14.99 9.58
CA HIS A 58 -3.29 -16.37 9.44
C HIS A 58 -4.32 -17.39 8.95
N ALA A 59 -5.56 -16.97 8.66
CA ALA A 59 -6.62 -17.86 8.19
C ALA A 59 -6.30 -18.48 6.80
N HIS A 60 -6.83 -19.68 6.55
CA HIS A 60 -6.73 -20.40 5.27
C HIS A 60 -5.29 -20.70 4.82
N GLY A 61 -4.42 -21.15 5.73
CA GLY A 61 -3.04 -21.52 5.42
C GLY A 61 -2.05 -20.35 5.25
N ALA A 62 -2.52 -19.11 5.40
CA ALA A 62 -1.66 -17.91 5.30
C ALA A 62 -0.62 -17.84 6.44
N GLY A 63 -0.89 -18.46 7.59
CA GLY A 63 0.04 -18.57 8.70
C GLY A 63 1.23 -19.47 8.38
N GLU A 64 0.98 -20.65 7.85
CA GLU A 64 2.00 -21.67 7.52
C GLU A 64 2.86 -21.22 6.33
N SER A 65 2.24 -20.60 5.32
CA SER A 65 2.97 -20.07 4.15
C SER A 65 3.84 -18.85 4.46
N GLY A 66 3.57 -18.13 5.56
CA GLY A 66 4.21 -16.86 5.92
C GLY A 66 3.53 -15.63 5.31
N LEU A 67 2.47 -15.78 4.53
CA LEU A 67 1.70 -14.66 3.96
C LEU A 67 1.08 -13.81 5.09
N GLY A 68 0.62 -14.42 6.19
CA GLY A 68 0.10 -13.71 7.36
C GLY A 68 1.11 -12.72 7.95
N LYS A 69 2.39 -13.12 8.07
CA LYS A 69 3.46 -12.24 8.53
C LYS A 69 3.73 -11.09 7.57
N LEU A 70 3.60 -11.33 6.27
CA LEU A 70 3.73 -10.26 5.28
C LEU A 70 2.56 -9.27 5.36
N ILE A 71 1.33 -9.73 5.63
CA ILE A 71 0.16 -8.87 5.86
C ILE A 71 0.39 -7.98 7.09
N GLU A 72 0.87 -8.56 8.19
CA GLU A 72 1.22 -7.82 9.42
C GLU A 72 2.31 -6.78 9.14
N LEU A 73 3.39 -7.16 8.46
CA LEU A 73 4.47 -6.24 8.08
C LEU A 73 3.98 -5.11 7.18
N HIS A 74 3.09 -5.38 6.23
CA HIS A 74 2.52 -4.35 5.38
C HIS A 74 1.54 -3.44 6.14
N GLY A 75 0.85 -3.96 7.14
CA GLY A 75 0.07 -3.16 8.08
C GLY A 75 0.95 -2.18 8.87
N VAL A 76 2.07 -2.66 9.40
CA VAL A 76 3.08 -1.82 10.09
C VAL A 76 3.63 -0.75 9.13
N ASN A 77 3.91 -1.11 7.87
CA ASN A 77 4.31 -0.16 6.83
C ASN A 77 3.27 0.95 6.64
N GLY A 78 2.00 0.60 6.44
CA GLY A 78 0.92 1.57 6.23
C GLY A 78 0.69 2.47 7.45
N ALA A 79 0.79 1.91 8.66
CA ALA A 79 0.68 2.67 9.90
C ALA A 79 1.82 3.70 10.04
N GLY A 80 3.06 3.33 9.73
CA GLY A 80 4.20 4.25 9.77
C GLY A 80 4.09 5.35 8.71
N ASP A 81 3.70 4.98 7.48
CA ASP A 81 3.55 5.93 6.38
C ASP A 81 2.47 7.00 6.68
N VAL A 82 1.34 6.62 7.30
CA VAL A 82 0.30 7.60 7.67
C VAL A 82 0.73 8.52 8.80
N MET A 83 1.52 8.04 9.76
CA MET A 83 2.07 8.90 10.82
C MET A 83 2.94 10.02 10.24
N ILE A 84 3.84 9.69 9.29
CA ILE A 84 4.65 10.69 8.58
C ILE A 84 3.75 11.64 7.78
N THR A 85 2.74 11.09 7.08
CA THR A 85 1.81 11.89 6.27
C THR A 85 1.07 12.91 7.12
N VAL A 86 0.59 12.55 8.31
CA VAL A 86 -0.10 13.47 9.24
C VAL A 86 0.83 14.58 9.69
N ALA A 87 2.07 14.27 10.08
CA ALA A 87 3.05 15.25 10.50
C ALA A 87 3.41 16.23 9.38
N LEU A 88 3.70 15.71 8.17
CA LEU A 88 4.08 16.55 7.02
C LEU A 88 2.90 17.39 6.52
N ALA A 89 1.69 16.82 6.44
CA ALA A 89 0.50 17.57 6.05
C ALA A 89 0.23 18.74 6.99
N SER A 90 0.39 18.54 8.29
CA SER A 90 0.23 19.58 9.29
C SER A 90 1.26 20.70 9.12
N THR A 91 2.53 20.35 8.90
CA THR A 91 3.62 21.34 8.82
C THR A 91 3.67 22.05 7.47
N VAL A 92 3.52 21.32 6.35
CA VAL A 92 3.66 21.92 5.00
C VAL A 92 2.38 22.62 4.58
N PHE A 93 1.22 22.11 5.01
CA PHE A 93 -0.07 22.55 4.51
C PHE A 93 -0.80 23.51 5.47
N PHE A 94 -0.84 23.22 6.79
CA PHE A 94 -1.67 23.97 7.72
C PHE A 94 -0.92 25.10 8.47
N SER A 95 0.40 25.07 8.55
CA SER A 95 1.19 26.04 9.35
C SER A 95 1.56 27.32 8.62
N VAL A 96 1.21 27.48 7.34
CA VAL A 96 1.57 28.63 6.52
C VAL A 96 0.34 29.19 5.77
N PRO A 97 0.34 30.48 5.33
CA PRO A 97 -0.70 31.04 4.47
C PRO A 97 -0.92 30.21 3.19
N THR A 98 -2.12 30.26 2.63
CA THR A 98 -2.51 29.36 1.51
C THR A 98 -1.64 29.53 0.28
N ASP A 99 -1.26 30.77 -0.09
CA ASP A 99 -0.42 31.01 -1.26
C ASP A 99 0.99 30.45 -1.10
N GLU A 100 1.57 30.58 0.11
CA GLU A 100 2.86 29.98 0.44
C GLU A 100 2.75 28.46 0.52
N ALA A 101 1.64 27.92 1.06
CA ALA A 101 1.37 26.49 1.10
C ALA A 101 1.28 25.88 -0.32
N ARG A 102 0.68 26.59 -1.29
CA ARG A 102 0.65 26.15 -2.70
C ARG A 102 2.05 25.97 -3.26
N GLY A 103 2.95 26.94 -3.05
CA GLY A 103 4.34 26.85 -3.49
C GLY A 103 5.09 25.70 -2.83
N ARG A 104 4.96 25.52 -1.52
CA ARG A 104 5.58 24.42 -0.76
C ARG A 104 5.05 23.05 -1.19
N VAL A 105 3.75 22.92 -1.38
CA VAL A 105 3.12 21.67 -1.85
C VAL A 105 3.50 21.40 -3.31
N ALA A 106 3.59 22.41 -4.17
CA ALA A 106 4.06 22.24 -5.55
C ALA A 106 5.52 21.74 -5.58
N LEU A 107 6.39 22.29 -4.74
CA LEU A 107 7.77 21.83 -4.60
C LEU A 107 7.82 20.39 -4.07
N TYR A 108 7.04 20.05 -3.04
CA TYR A 108 6.93 18.69 -2.54
C TYR A 108 6.45 17.72 -3.63
N LEU A 109 5.45 18.12 -4.41
CA LEU A 109 4.93 17.34 -5.52
C LEU A 109 5.99 17.11 -6.62
N ALA A 110 6.77 18.14 -6.96
CA ALA A 110 7.89 18.02 -7.89
C ALA A 110 8.98 17.07 -7.36
N ILE A 111 9.32 17.17 -6.08
CA ILE A 111 10.26 16.28 -5.42
C ILE A 111 9.76 14.82 -5.42
N THR A 112 8.44 14.58 -5.29
CA THR A 112 7.87 13.22 -5.35
C THR A 112 8.05 12.56 -6.71
N MET A 113 8.34 13.32 -7.77
CA MET A 113 8.66 12.80 -9.10
C MET A 113 10.09 12.29 -9.23
N ALA A 114 11.03 12.82 -8.46
CA ALA A 114 12.45 12.47 -8.54
C ALA A 114 12.69 10.95 -8.38
N PRO A 115 12.06 10.23 -7.41
CA PRO A 115 12.25 8.80 -7.28
C PRO A 115 11.81 8.00 -8.52
N PHE A 116 10.73 8.45 -9.18
CA PHE A 116 10.23 7.73 -10.37
C PHE A 116 11.13 7.91 -11.58
N THR A 117 11.75 9.07 -11.72
CA THR A 117 12.71 9.35 -12.79
C THR A 117 14.00 8.58 -12.58
N VAL A 118 14.50 8.51 -11.33
CA VAL A 118 15.77 7.87 -10.97
C VAL A 118 15.62 6.36 -10.76
N LEU A 119 14.57 5.92 -10.09
CA LEU A 119 14.37 4.52 -9.71
C LEU A 119 13.82 3.67 -10.86
N ALA A 120 13.04 4.23 -11.80
CA ALA A 120 12.49 3.46 -12.92
C ALA A 120 13.54 2.69 -13.72
N PRO A 121 14.70 3.27 -14.12
CA PRO A 121 15.76 2.54 -14.78
C PRO A 121 16.60 1.65 -13.83
N VAL A 122 16.59 1.93 -12.52
CA VAL A 122 17.45 1.26 -11.53
C VAL A 122 16.73 0.09 -10.83
N ILE A 123 15.40 0.14 -10.73
CA ILE A 123 14.62 -0.88 -10.01
C ILE A 123 14.80 -2.28 -10.61
N GLY A 124 14.81 -2.41 -11.95
CA GLY A 124 15.01 -3.69 -12.61
C GLY A 124 16.37 -4.31 -12.25
N PRO A 125 17.49 -3.64 -12.58
CA PRO A 125 18.83 -4.12 -12.22
C PRO A 125 19.06 -4.29 -10.71
N LEU A 126 18.43 -3.49 -9.87
CA LEU A 126 18.54 -3.63 -8.41
C LEU A 126 17.85 -4.90 -7.91
N LEU A 127 16.67 -5.23 -8.44
CA LEU A 127 15.96 -6.48 -8.13
C LEU A 127 16.75 -7.70 -8.61
N ASP A 128 17.35 -7.62 -9.79
CA ASP A 128 18.19 -8.70 -10.36
C ASP A 128 19.45 -8.93 -9.53
N ARG A 129 19.98 -7.90 -8.87
CA ARG A 129 21.14 -7.97 -7.97
C ARG A 129 20.82 -8.41 -6.53
N LEU A 130 19.52 -8.50 -6.16
CA LEU A 130 19.06 -8.90 -4.83
C LEU A 130 18.34 -10.27 -4.82
N PRO A 131 18.87 -11.33 -5.47
CA PRO A 131 18.27 -12.66 -5.42
C PRO A 131 18.27 -13.23 -4.00
N HIS A 132 19.28 -12.83 -3.20
CA HIS A 132 19.49 -13.22 -1.81
C HIS A 132 19.38 -11.98 -0.91
N GLY A 133 18.52 -12.02 0.13
CA GLY A 133 18.46 -10.92 1.12
C GLY A 133 17.23 -10.01 1.02
N ARG A 134 16.12 -10.49 0.45
CA ARG A 134 14.86 -9.73 0.38
C ARG A 134 14.34 -9.31 1.76
N ARG A 135 14.53 -10.15 2.79
CA ARG A 135 14.20 -9.79 4.18
C ARG A 135 15.07 -8.64 4.68
N ALA A 136 16.37 -8.68 4.40
CA ALA A 136 17.31 -7.61 4.75
C ALA A 136 16.98 -6.31 4.00
N ALA A 137 16.59 -6.39 2.71
CA ALA A 137 16.17 -5.23 1.93
C ALA A 137 14.90 -4.59 2.49
N MET A 138 13.90 -5.40 2.89
CA MET A 138 12.69 -4.89 3.56
C MET A 138 13.03 -4.26 4.92
N ALA A 139 13.87 -4.91 5.71
CA ALA A 139 14.35 -4.40 7.00
C ALA A 139 15.13 -3.07 6.82
N GLY A 140 16.02 -3.00 5.84
CA GLY A 140 16.77 -1.79 5.51
C GLY A 140 15.87 -0.63 5.10
N ALA A 141 14.85 -0.89 4.29
CA ALA A 141 13.86 0.13 3.89
C ALA A 141 13.03 0.62 5.10
N MET A 142 12.72 -0.25 6.07
CA MET A 142 12.05 0.13 7.32
C MET A 142 12.99 0.95 8.21
N LEU A 143 14.21 0.49 8.41
CA LEU A 143 15.21 1.16 9.23
C LEU A 143 15.56 2.56 8.68
N ALA A 144 15.75 2.67 7.37
CA ALA A 144 15.98 3.97 6.73
C ALA A 144 14.85 4.96 7.05
N ARG A 145 13.57 4.52 6.95
CA ARG A 145 12.43 5.38 7.31
C ARG A 145 12.34 5.68 8.79
N ALA A 146 12.74 4.76 9.66
CA ALA A 146 12.85 5.04 11.09
C ALA A 146 13.84 6.19 11.35
N LEU A 147 15.04 6.10 10.80
CA LEU A 147 16.05 7.14 10.95
C LEU A 147 15.61 8.48 10.33
N LEU A 148 15.01 8.42 9.14
CA LEU A 148 14.48 9.62 8.48
C LEU A 148 13.31 10.25 9.25
N ALA A 149 12.49 9.47 9.96
CA ALA A 149 11.44 10.02 10.84
C ALA A 149 12.03 10.83 12.01
N LEU A 150 13.19 10.43 12.55
CA LEU A 150 13.91 11.25 13.54
C LEU A 150 14.45 12.54 12.94
N VAL A 151 15.06 12.49 11.76
CA VAL A 151 15.52 13.70 11.03
C VAL A 151 14.33 14.63 10.78
N LEU A 152 13.21 14.09 10.28
CA LEU A 152 11.98 14.85 10.06
C LEU A 152 11.45 15.47 11.35
N SER A 153 11.57 14.80 12.50
CA SER A 153 11.08 15.34 13.78
C SER A 153 11.86 16.61 14.20
N GLY A 154 13.13 16.68 13.88
CA GLY A 154 13.95 17.90 14.02
C GLY A 154 13.56 18.97 13.01
N ALA A 155 13.50 18.59 11.73
CA ALA A 155 13.20 19.50 10.63
C ALA A 155 11.82 20.17 10.74
N VAL A 156 10.79 19.40 11.14
CA VAL A 156 9.43 19.92 11.37
C VAL A 156 9.40 20.96 12.50
N ALA A 157 10.23 20.78 13.51
CA ALA A 157 10.26 21.69 14.65
C ALA A 157 10.96 23.03 14.37
N THR A 158 11.95 23.00 13.48
CA THR A 158 12.77 24.18 13.13
C THR A 158 12.32 24.82 11.83
N GLY A 159 11.44 24.17 11.04
CA GLY A 159 11.08 24.60 9.70
C GLY A 159 12.24 24.53 8.71
N SER A 160 13.26 23.69 8.99
CA SER A 160 14.48 23.64 8.20
C SER A 160 14.28 23.02 6.82
N ILE A 161 15.16 23.39 5.87
CA ILE A 161 15.15 22.88 4.49
C ILE A 161 15.40 21.36 4.42
N GLU A 162 15.97 20.78 5.47
CA GLU A 162 16.22 19.33 5.60
C GLU A 162 14.93 18.49 5.53
N LEU A 163 13.78 19.10 5.77
CA LEU A 163 12.47 18.47 5.63
C LEU A 163 12.28 17.86 4.24
N TYR A 164 12.69 18.55 3.17
CA TYR A 164 12.48 18.08 1.80
C TYR A 164 13.35 16.87 1.43
N PRO A 165 14.68 16.87 1.63
CA PRO A 165 15.48 15.69 1.33
C PRO A 165 15.15 14.50 2.25
N ALA A 166 14.78 14.74 3.51
CA ALA A 166 14.35 13.67 4.39
C ALA A 166 13.01 13.05 3.94
N ALA A 167 12.03 13.88 3.54
CA ALA A 167 10.78 13.40 2.96
C ALA A 167 10.99 12.62 1.66
N LEU A 168 11.91 13.08 0.79
CA LEU A 168 12.32 12.35 -0.40
C LEU A 168 12.91 10.98 -0.04
N GLY A 169 13.79 10.92 0.94
CA GLY A 169 14.38 9.67 1.43
C GLY A 169 13.33 8.68 1.93
N VAL A 170 12.32 9.17 2.67
CA VAL A 170 11.16 8.34 3.08
C VAL A 170 10.42 7.79 1.87
N LEU A 171 10.17 8.61 0.87
CA LEU A 171 9.45 8.22 -0.35
C LEU A 171 10.23 7.15 -1.13
N VAL A 172 11.53 7.35 -1.32
CA VAL A 172 12.43 6.37 -1.98
C VAL A 172 12.41 5.05 -1.23
N SER A 173 12.56 5.09 0.10
CA SER A 173 12.55 3.88 0.94
C SER A 173 11.20 3.16 0.92
N SER A 174 10.08 3.91 0.90
CA SER A 174 8.73 3.35 0.76
C SER A 174 8.54 2.65 -0.58
N LYS A 175 9.05 3.25 -1.67
CA LYS A 175 9.02 2.62 -3.00
C LYS A 175 9.90 1.38 -3.09
N ALA A 176 11.09 1.42 -2.52
CA ALA A 176 11.99 0.26 -2.43
C ALA A 176 11.31 -0.91 -1.69
N TYR A 177 10.67 -0.64 -0.54
CA TYR A 177 9.87 -1.63 0.17
C TYR A 177 8.77 -2.22 -0.71
N GLY A 178 8.00 -1.38 -1.42
CA GLY A 178 6.91 -1.81 -2.31
C GLY A 178 7.37 -2.75 -3.41
N VAL A 179 8.52 -2.46 -4.01
CA VAL A 179 9.16 -3.28 -5.06
C VAL A 179 9.57 -4.64 -4.51
N VAL A 180 10.30 -4.68 -3.39
CA VAL A 180 10.71 -5.95 -2.75
C VAL A 180 9.48 -6.75 -2.32
N ARG A 181 8.44 -6.11 -1.76
CA ARG A 181 7.18 -6.75 -1.39
C ARG A 181 6.55 -7.46 -2.59
N SER A 182 6.50 -6.83 -3.76
CA SER A 182 5.90 -7.45 -4.97
C SER A 182 6.62 -8.73 -5.38
N ALA A 183 7.92 -8.81 -5.19
CA ALA A 183 8.72 -10.01 -5.43
C ALA A 183 8.57 -11.09 -4.33
N VAL A 184 8.18 -10.69 -3.12
CA VAL A 184 7.99 -11.60 -1.96
C VAL A 184 6.63 -12.28 -1.97
N VAL A 185 5.55 -11.58 -2.38
CA VAL A 185 4.17 -12.11 -2.36
C VAL A 185 4.04 -13.45 -3.06
N PRO A 186 4.53 -13.67 -4.31
CA PRO A 186 4.39 -14.94 -5.01
C PRO A 186 5.03 -16.12 -4.26
N ARG A 187 6.11 -15.87 -3.52
CA ARG A 187 6.86 -16.88 -2.76
C ARG A 187 6.17 -17.33 -1.46
N LEU A 188 5.21 -16.54 -1.01
CA LEU A 188 4.45 -16.80 0.22
C LEU A 188 3.02 -17.30 -0.06
N LEU A 189 2.70 -17.62 -1.31
CA LEU A 189 1.37 -18.12 -1.67
C LEU A 189 1.12 -19.49 -1.03
N PRO A 190 -0.01 -19.66 -0.31
CA PRO A 190 -0.49 -20.98 0.08
C PRO A 190 -0.94 -21.79 -1.14
N PRO A 191 -0.93 -23.13 -1.08
CA PRO A 191 -1.48 -23.98 -2.13
C PRO A 191 -2.93 -23.60 -2.46
N GLY A 192 -3.27 -23.46 -3.75
CA GLY A 192 -4.61 -23.08 -4.21
C GLY A 192 -4.98 -21.60 -4.05
N PHE A 193 -4.03 -20.74 -3.62
CA PHE A 193 -4.25 -19.29 -3.52
C PHE A 193 -3.82 -18.58 -4.80
N SER A 194 -4.70 -17.73 -5.35
CA SER A 194 -4.32 -16.86 -6.46
C SER A 194 -3.51 -15.65 -5.97
N LEU A 195 -2.59 -15.16 -6.80
CA LEU A 195 -1.78 -13.98 -6.53
C LEU A 195 -2.67 -12.73 -6.27
N VAL A 196 -3.77 -12.62 -7.01
CA VAL A 196 -4.76 -11.53 -6.83
C VAL A 196 -5.34 -11.54 -5.42
N LYS A 197 -5.76 -12.72 -4.92
CA LYS A 197 -6.32 -12.88 -3.58
C LYS A 197 -5.28 -12.57 -2.49
N ALA A 198 -4.03 -12.97 -2.70
CA ALA A 198 -2.94 -12.66 -1.77
C ALA A 198 -2.66 -11.15 -1.74
N ASN A 199 -2.51 -10.50 -2.89
CA ASN A 199 -2.29 -9.05 -2.98
C ASN A 199 -3.44 -8.25 -2.37
N SER A 200 -4.70 -8.65 -2.60
CA SER A 200 -5.87 -7.99 -1.99
C SER A 200 -5.82 -8.08 -0.47
N ARG A 201 -5.48 -9.24 0.11
CA ARG A 201 -5.37 -9.39 1.56
C ARG A 201 -4.24 -8.52 2.14
N VAL A 202 -3.09 -8.48 1.46
CA VAL A 202 -1.97 -7.63 1.89
C VAL A 202 -2.38 -6.15 1.85
N THR A 203 -3.01 -5.70 0.76
CA THR A 203 -3.48 -4.31 0.60
C THR A 203 -4.55 -3.95 1.64
N LEU A 204 -5.55 -4.83 1.86
CA LEU A 204 -6.56 -4.61 2.89
C LEU A 204 -5.95 -4.53 4.30
N GLY A 205 -4.98 -5.38 4.61
CA GLY A 205 -4.24 -5.31 5.88
C GLY A 205 -3.55 -3.97 6.08
N GLY A 206 -2.92 -3.44 5.02
CA GLY A 206 -2.32 -2.12 5.01
C GLY A 206 -3.35 -1.00 5.22
N LEU A 207 -4.47 -1.04 4.49
CA LEU A 207 -5.55 -0.04 4.61
C LEU A 207 -6.17 -0.02 6.00
N LEU A 208 -6.46 -1.19 6.58
CA LEU A 208 -7.01 -1.28 7.93
C LEU A 208 -6.04 -0.71 8.96
N ALA A 209 -4.76 -1.05 8.86
CA ALA A 209 -3.73 -0.52 9.76
C ALA A 209 -3.58 1.01 9.62
N THR A 210 -3.62 1.53 8.38
CA THR A 210 -3.65 2.98 8.10
C THR A 210 -4.87 3.64 8.72
N GLY A 211 -6.07 3.03 8.57
CA GLY A 211 -7.31 3.53 9.14
C GLY A 211 -7.30 3.63 10.66
N VAL A 212 -6.63 2.69 11.35
CA VAL A 212 -6.45 2.72 12.80
C VAL A 212 -5.35 3.73 13.21
N ALA A 213 -4.26 3.78 12.47
CA ALA A 213 -3.12 4.64 12.78
C ALA A 213 -3.40 6.13 12.50
N ALA A 214 -4.26 6.46 11.53
CA ALA A 214 -4.56 7.85 11.18
C ALA A 214 -5.14 8.67 12.33
N PRO A 215 -6.20 8.23 13.06
CA PRO A 215 -6.71 8.97 14.21
C PRO A 215 -5.70 9.03 15.37
N ILE A 216 -4.87 7.99 15.55
CA ILE A 216 -3.80 8.00 16.55
C ILE A 216 -2.76 9.06 16.17
N GLY A 217 -2.37 9.13 14.89
CA GLY A 217 -1.47 10.16 14.37
C GLY A 217 -2.03 11.56 14.55
N ALA A 218 -3.33 11.77 14.28
CA ALA A 218 -4.01 13.04 14.50
C ALA A 218 -4.04 13.42 15.99
N GLY A 219 -4.28 12.47 16.88
CA GLY A 219 -4.21 12.69 18.33
C GLY A 219 -2.79 13.06 18.79
N LEU A 220 -1.76 12.37 18.29
CA LEU A 220 -0.37 12.71 18.56
C LEU A 220 0.00 14.11 18.00
N GLN A 221 -0.54 14.46 16.82
CA GLN A 221 -0.35 15.78 16.22
C GLN A 221 -0.91 16.90 17.09
N ALA A 222 -2.01 16.67 17.81
CA ALA A 222 -2.58 17.63 18.76
C ALA A 222 -1.62 17.93 19.94
N LEU A 223 -0.74 16.98 20.30
CA LEU A 223 0.32 17.18 21.30
C LEU A 223 1.53 17.95 20.74
N GLY A 224 1.69 17.96 19.41
CA GLY A 224 2.74 18.67 18.69
C GLY A 224 3.22 17.91 17.44
N PRO A 225 3.81 18.64 16.46
CA PRO A 225 4.14 18.09 15.14
C PRO A 225 5.24 17.00 15.16
N ARG A 226 6.03 16.90 16.23
CA ARG A 226 7.08 15.88 16.39
C ARG A 226 6.52 14.52 16.81
N TYR A 227 5.41 14.49 17.55
CA TYR A 227 4.93 13.24 18.17
C TYR A 227 4.49 12.16 17.19
N PRO A 228 3.80 12.46 16.07
CA PRO A 228 3.52 11.44 15.06
C PRO A 228 4.81 10.86 14.44
N LEU A 229 5.88 11.65 14.32
CA LEU A 229 7.16 11.20 13.79
C LEU A 229 7.90 10.26 14.75
N TYR A 230 7.80 10.50 16.07
CA TYR A 230 8.28 9.54 17.07
C TYR A 230 7.45 8.24 17.03
N GLY A 231 6.14 8.36 16.83
CA GLY A 231 5.27 7.20 16.57
C GLY A 231 5.71 6.42 15.33
N ALA A 232 5.98 7.11 14.22
CA ALA A 232 6.50 6.52 12.99
C ALA A 232 7.85 5.81 13.21
N PHE A 233 8.78 6.45 13.94
CA PHE A 233 10.05 5.84 14.31
C PHE A 233 9.86 4.48 15.00
N LEU A 234 9.06 4.44 16.05
CA LEU A 234 8.81 3.19 16.81
C LEU A 234 8.16 2.11 15.93
N ILE A 235 7.19 2.50 15.09
CA ILE A 235 6.49 1.61 14.17
C ILE A 235 7.48 1.03 13.15
N PHE A 236 8.34 1.83 12.55
CA PHE A 236 9.31 1.35 11.57
C PHE A 236 10.44 0.53 12.19
N VAL A 237 10.87 0.85 13.42
CA VAL A 237 11.78 -0.03 14.19
C VAL A 237 11.15 -1.39 14.40
N ALA A 238 9.89 -1.45 14.84
CA ALA A 238 9.18 -2.73 14.97
C ALA A 238 9.06 -3.45 13.61
N GLY A 239 8.81 -2.72 12.52
CA GLY A 239 8.78 -3.24 11.15
C GLY A 239 10.12 -3.82 10.70
N THR A 240 11.23 -3.22 11.11
CA THR A 240 12.59 -3.73 10.84
C THR A 240 12.76 -5.13 11.43
N PHE A 241 12.42 -5.33 12.69
CA PHE A 241 12.49 -6.64 13.33
C PHE A 241 11.49 -7.64 12.74
N LEU A 242 10.27 -7.18 12.44
CA LEU A 242 9.24 -8.02 11.85
C LEU A 242 9.63 -8.51 10.44
N SER A 243 10.42 -7.75 9.68
CA SER A 243 10.94 -8.16 8.38
C SER A 243 11.79 -9.43 8.46
N PHE A 244 12.59 -9.59 9.52
CA PHE A 244 13.37 -10.81 9.76
C PHE A 244 12.54 -12.00 10.23
N SER A 245 11.29 -11.79 10.67
CA SER A 245 10.38 -12.87 11.04
C SER A 245 9.79 -13.61 9.83
N LEU A 246 9.94 -13.07 8.62
CA LEU A 246 9.52 -13.73 7.38
C LEU A 246 10.28 -15.04 7.17
N PRO A 247 9.65 -16.07 6.55
CA PRO A 247 10.31 -17.34 6.28
C PRO A 247 11.55 -17.20 5.42
N ARG A 248 12.59 -18.01 5.69
CA ARG A 248 13.86 -17.99 4.92
C ARG A 248 13.68 -18.31 3.42
N LYS A 249 12.61 -19.01 3.04
CA LYS A 249 12.29 -19.29 1.64
C LYS A 249 12.11 -18.04 0.76
N VAL A 250 11.86 -16.87 1.37
CA VAL A 250 11.76 -15.58 0.68
C VAL A 250 13.10 -15.18 0.07
N ASP A 251 14.21 -15.53 0.72
CA ASP A 251 15.58 -15.21 0.27
C ASP A 251 16.18 -16.30 -0.65
N SER A 252 15.42 -17.35 -0.98
CA SER A 252 15.92 -18.44 -1.85
C SER A 252 15.75 -18.07 -3.32
N ALA A 253 16.81 -18.20 -4.10
CA ALA A 253 16.78 -18.06 -5.55
C ALA A 253 16.25 -19.29 -6.28
N LYS A 254 15.91 -20.38 -5.56
CA LYS A 254 15.39 -21.62 -6.18
C LYS A 254 14.14 -21.32 -6.99
N GLY A 255 14.19 -21.58 -8.28
CA GLY A 255 13.12 -21.33 -9.26
C GLY A 255 13.37 -20.17 -10.22
N GLU A 256 14.34 -19.28 -9.96
CA GLU A 256 14.73 -18.23 -10.90
C GLU A 256 15.81 -18.74 -11.87
N ASP A 257 16.73 -19.59 -11.40
CA ASP A 257 17.80 -20.17 -12.25
C ASP A 257 17.22 -21.07 -13.35
N VAL A 258 16.11 -21.76 -13.10
CA VAL A 258 15.46 -22.62 -14.11
C VAL A 258 14.84 -21.79 -15.24
N ALA A 259 14.32 -20.58 -14.96
CA ALA A 259 13.76 -19.70 -15.99
C ALA A 259 14.86 -19.04 -16.85
N LEU A 260 15.99 -18.70 -16.24
CA LEU A 260 17.16 -18.16 -16.96
C LEU A 260 17.85 -19.24 -17.81
N LEU A 261 18.01 -20.44 -17.28
CA LEU A 261 18.59 -21.59 -18.02
C LEU A 261 17.68 -22.06 -19.16
N ALA A 262 16.35 -22.09 -18.97
CA ALA A 262 15.41 -22.42 -20.04
C ALA A 262 15.39 -21.37 -21.16
N ALA A 263 15.57 -20.10 -20.84
CA ALA A 263 15.71 -19.04 -21.83
C ALA A 263 17.05 -19.11 -22.58
N ASP A 264 18.14 -19.48 -21.91
CA ASP A 264 19.46 -19.69 -22.51
C ASP A 264 19.52 -20.96 -23.35
N GLU A 265 18.91 -22.09 -22.92
CA GLU A 265 18.87 -23.32 -23.72
C GLU A 265 18.07 -23.16 -25.01
N GLN A 266 16.99 -22.36 -25.02
CA GLN A 266 16.26 -22.04 -26.25
C GLN A 266 17.07 -21.14 -27.20
N HIS A 267 18.07 -20.41 -26.70
CA HIS A 267 18.95 -19.58 -27.52
C HIS A 267 20.19 -20.30 -28.05
N LEU A 268 20.56 -21.46 -27.49
CA LEU A 268 21.75 -22.23 -27.90
C LEU A 268 21.50 -23.20 -29.05
N HIS A 269 20.25 -23.48 -29.46
CA HIS A 269 19.94 -24.54 -30.46
C HIS A 269 19.31 -24.04 -31.75
N GLY A 270 19.39 -22.73 -32.09
CA GLY A 270 18.88 -22.18 -33.36
C GLY A 270 19.96 -21.59 -34.27
N PRO A 271 20.07 -22.01 -35.55
CA PRO A 271 21.11 -21.55 -36.48
C PRO A 271 20.85 -20.15 -37.11
N HIS A 272 19.85 -19.41 -36.74
CA HIS A 272 19.55 -18.09 -37.29
C HIS A 272 19.46 -17.00 -36.22
N ARG A 273 20.56 -16.27 -36.03
CA ARG A 273 20.61 -15.04 -35.24
C ARG A 273 19.87 -13.91 -35.98
N HIS A 274 18.57 -13.79 -35.80
CA HIS A 274 17.91 -12.50 -35.99
C HIS A 274 18.02 -11.71 -34.68
N PRO A 275 18.44 -10.42 -34.70
CA PRO A 275 18.43 -9.58 -33.54
C PRO A 275 16.96 -9.43 -33.12
N VAL A 276 16.58 -10.10 -32.03
CA VAL A 276 15.25 -9.96 -31.44
C VAL A 276 15.10 -8.49 -31.03
N LYS A 277 14.37 -7.72 -31.83
CA LYS A 277 13.97 -6.36 -31.47
C LYS A 277 13.31 -6.45 -30.11
N ARG A 278 13.88 -5.76 -29.11
CA ARG A 278 13.30 -5.69 -27.76
C ARG A 278 11.83 -5.33 -27.90
N PRO A 279 10.89 -6.14 -27.34
CA PRO A 279 9.46 -5.90 -27.48
C PRO A 279 9.14 -4.52 -26.89
N GLY A 280 8.66 -3.61 -27.74
CA GLY A 280 8.23 -2.27 -27.32
C GLY A 280 6.78 -2.28 -26.81
N LEU A 281 6.23 -1.11 -26.47
CA LEU A 281 4.81 -0.93 -26.07
C LEU A 281 3.80 -1.48 -27.09
N ARG A 282 4.21 -1.71 -28.35
CA ARG A 282 3.36 -2.29 -29.42
C ARG A 282 3.08 -3.79 -29.24
N THR A 283 3.84 -4.48 -28.38
CA THR A 283 3.62 -5.89 -28.01
C THR A 283 2.61 -6.06 -26.85
N VAL A 284 2.23 -4.95 -26.22
CA VAL A 284 1.19 -4.93 -25.18
C VAL A 284 -0.16 -4.88 -25.90
N GLY A 285 -1.05 -5.83 -25.67
CA GLY A 285 -2.34 -5.94 -26.36
C GLY A 285 -3.16 -4.64 -26.29
N ILE A 286 -3.96 -4.39 -27.32
CA ILE A 286 -4.81 -3.19 -27.46
C ILE A 286 -5.70 -3.00 -26.21
N ALA A 287 -6.23 -4.07 -25.64
CA ALA A 287 -7.04 -4.03 -24.42
C ALA A 287 -6.27 -3.44 -23.22
N VAL A 288 -5.01 -3.81 -23.03
CA VAL A 288 -4.17 -3.28 -21.94
C VAL A 288 -3.88 -1.80 -22.12
N THR A 289 -3.64 -1.34 -23.36
CA THR A 289 -3.38 0.10 -23.62
C THR A 289 -4.60 0.97 -23.33
N HIS A 290 -5.81 0.53 -23.70
CA HIS A 290 -7.04 1.26 -23.39
C HIS A 290 -7.39 1.23 -21.91
N ALA A 291 -7.19 0.07 -21.26
CA ALA A 291 -7.32 -0.07 -19.81
C ALA A 291 -6.34 0.84 -19.05
N LEU A 292 -5.11 0.97 -19.55
CA LEU A 292 -4.10 1.86 -18.99
C LEU A 292 -4.49 3.33 -19.14
N GLY A 293 -5.05 3.74 -20.30
CA GLY A 293 -5.58 5.09 -20.53
C GLY A 293 -6.73 5.44 -19.57
N ALA A 294 -7.68 4.52 -19.39
CA ALA A 294 -8.77 4.68 -18.41
C ALA A 294 -8.25 4.84 -16.97
N ASN A 295 -7.31 3.99 -16.56
CA ASN A 295 -6.68 4.10 -15.25
C ASN A 295 -5.86 5.40 -15.10
N ALA A 296 -5.23 5.88 -16.18
CA ALA A 296 -4.52 7.15 -16.19
C ALA A 296 -5.46 8.34 -15.92
N ALA A 297 -6.65 8.34 -16.51
CA ALA A 297 -7.67 9.35 -16.25
C ALA A 297 -8.18 9.32 -14.80
N LEU A 298 -8.43 8.13 -14.25
CA LEU A 298 -8.80 7.97 -12.83
C LEU A 298 -7.67 8.40 -11.88
N ARG A 299 -6.43 8.11 -12.24
CA ARG A 299 -5.25 8.49 -11.45
C ARG A 299 -5.04 10.01 -11.46
N TRP A 300 -5.22 10.61 -12.65
CA TRP A 300 -5.22 12.06 -12.79
C TRP A 300 -6.29 12.71 -11.91
N LEU A 301 -7.53 12.21 -11.98
CA LEU A 301 -8.64 12.68 -11.15
C LEU A 301 -8.31 12.56 -9.65
N SER A 302 -7.75 11.44 -9.23
CA SER A 302 -7.37 11.26 -7.83
C SER A 302 -6.33 12.29 -7.37
N GLY A 303 -5.31 12.57 -8.17
CA GLY A 303 -4.33 13.63 -7.90
C GLY A 303 -4.99 15.01 -7.85
N PHE A 304 -5.83 15.31 -8.84
CA PHE A 304 -6.58 16.56 -8.90
C PHE A 304 -7.45 16.76 -7.66
N LEU A 305 -8.32 15.80 -7.32
CA LEU A 305 -9.20 15.90 -6.16
C LEU A 305 -8.43 16.03 -4.85
N THR A 306 -7.30 15.32 -4.71
CA THR A 306 -6.49 15.37 -3.50
C THR A 306 -6.04 16.79 -3.20
N PHE A 307 -5.46 17.50 -4.16
CA PHE A 307 -4.92 18.83 -3.92
C PHE A 307 -5.97 19.92 -4.11
N PHE A 308 -6.83 19.82 -5.11
CA PHE A 308 -7.89 20.79 -5.34
C PHE A 308 -8.85 20.89 -4.14
N LEU A 309 -9.38 19.77 -3.65
CA LEU A 309 -10.25 19.75 -2.48
C LEU A 309 -9.50 20.13 -1.20
N ALA A 310 -8.20 19.76 -1.10
CA ALA A 310 -7.41 20.17 0.04
C ALA A 310 -7.34 21.70 0.17
N PHE A 311 -7.04 22.41 -0.89
CA PHE A 311 -6.97 23.88 -0.89
C PHE A 311 -8.36 24.52 -0.86
N LEU A 312 -9.32 23.99 -1.62
CA LEU A 312 -10.68 24.51 -1.64
C LEU A 312 -11.33 24.43 -0.26
N LEU A 313 -11.28 23.29 0.40
CA LEU A 313 -11.94 23.07 1.70
C LEU A 313 -11.16 23.69 2.86
N ARG A 314 -9.92 24.06 2.66
CA ARG A 314 -9.16 24.85 3.61
C ARG A 314 -9.65 26.29 3.64
N GLU A 315 -9.83 26.92 2.48
CA GLU A 315 -10.29 28.32 2.35
C GLU A 315 -11.82 28.44 2.49
N HIS A 316 -12.54 27.49 1.90
CA HIS A 316 -14.01 27.44 1.90
C HIS A 316 -14.48 26.12 2.49
N PRO A 317 -14.48 25.99 3.84
CA PRO A 317 -15.00 24.78 4.48
C PRO A 317 -16.45 24.54 4.09
N LEU A 318 -16.85 23.27 4.11
CA LEU A 318 -18.23 22.90 3.83
C LEU A 318 -19.17 23.48 4.92
N THR A 319 -20.39 23.83 4.52
CA THR A 319 -21.35 24.53 5.36
C THR A 319 -21.52 23.86 6.74
N GLY A 320 -21.32 24.64 7.79
CA GLY A 320 -21.44 24.18 9.17
C GLY A 320 -20.26 23.36 9.71
N GLN A 321 -19.14 23.26 8.97
CA GLN A 321 -17.99 22.46 9.35
C GLN A 321 -16.70 23.30 9.43
N SER A 322 -15.74 22.83 10.23
CA SER A 322 -14.37 23.35 10.17
C SER A 322 -13.60 22.77 8.97
N ALA A 323 -12.54 23.45 8.52
CA ALA A 323 -11.67 22.95 7.45
C ALA A 323 -11.12 21.54 7.76
N ALA A 324 -10.72 21.28 9.00
CA ALA A 324 -10.21 19.98 9.42
C ALA A 324 -11.27 18.87 9.32
N VAL A 325 -12.51 19.16 9.70
CA VAL A 325 -13.63 18.20 9.60
C VAL A 325 -13.98 17.93 8.14
N SER A 326 -14.06 18.95 7.30
CA SER A 326 -14.34 18.82 5.87
C SER A 326 -13.27 17.97 5.15
N LEU A 327 -12.00 18.24 5.43
CA LEU A 327 -10.88 17.48 4.88
C LEU A 327 -10.83 16.04 5.41
N GLY A 328 -11.08 15.86 6.72
CA GLY A 328 -11.17 14.54 7.34
C GLY A 328 -12.28 13.68 6.74
N MET A 329 -13.45 14.27 6.53
CA MET A 329 -14.59 13.60 5.89
C MET A 329 -14.25 13.12 4.48
N VAL A 330 -13.64 13.96 3.65
CA VAL A 330 -13.21 13.59 2.28
C VAL A 330 -12.17 12.49 2.32
N ALA A 331 -11.16 12.58 3.18
CA ALA A 331 -10.10 11.59 3.30
C ALA A 331 -10.65 10.22 3.77
N VAL A 332 -11.54 10.20 4.76
CA VAL A 332 -12.20 8.99 5.25
C VAL A 332 -13.08 8.37 4.17
N SER A 333 -13.88 9.19 3.47
CA SER A 333 -14.75 8.72 2.38
C SER A 333 -13.95 8.08 1.25
N ALA A 334 -12.86 8.73 0.81
CA ALA A 334 -11.96 8.19 -0.21
C ALA A 334 -11.28 6.88 0.25
N GLY A 335 -10.84 6.82 1.50
CA GLY A 335 -10.24 5.64 2.10
C GLY A 335 -11.21 4.45 2.20
N LEU A 336 -12.42 4.69 2.66
CA LEU A 336 -13.49 3.68 2.72
C LEU A 336 -13.86 3.19 1.32
N GLY A 337 -14.02 4.11 0.36
CA GLY A 337 -14.27 3.76 -1.03
C GLY A 337 -13.16 2.87 -1.59
N ASN A 338 -11.90 3.22 -1.39
CA ASN A 338 -10.75 2.44 -1.84
C ASN A 338 -10.71 1.04 -1.18
N ALA A 339 -11.00 0.95 0.11
CA ALA A 339 -11.08 -0.33 0.83
C ALA A 339 -12.20 -1.23 0.27
N LEU A 340 -13.39 -0.66 0.06
CA LEU A 340 -14.53 -1.37 -0.54
C LEU A 340 -14.23 -1.80 -1.98
N GLY A 341 -13.64 -0.92 -2.82
CA GLY A 341 -13.24 -1.25 -4.19
C GLY A 341 -12.22 -2.39 -4.23
N THR A 342 -11.26 -2.40 -3.30
CA THR A 342 -10.28 -3.49 -3.16
C THR A 342 -10.96 -4.80 -2.73
N ALA A 343 -11.89 -4.75 -1.78
CA ALA A 343 -12.63 -5.91 -1.30
C ALA A 343 -13.52 -6.51 -2.39
N VAL A 344 -14.27 -5.67 -3.09
CA VAL A 344 -15.14 -6.07 -4.22
C VAL A 344 -14.31 -6.64 -5.37
N GLY A 345 -13.18 -6.01 -5.71
CA GLY A 345 -12.26 -6.50 -6.74
C GLY A 345 -11.66 -7.87 -6.42
N ALA A 346 -11.39 -8.15 -5.12
CA ALA A 346 -10.96 -9.46 -4.67
C ALA A 346 -12.03 -10.56 -4.85
N TRP A 347 -13.31 -10.17 -4.76
CA TRP A 347 -14.46 -11.07 -4.90
C TRP A 347 -14.90 -11.26 -6.35
N LEU A 348 -14.86 -10.19 -7.14
CA LEU A 348 -15.26 -10.16 -8.57
C LEU A 348 -14.27 -10.91 -9.47
N ARG A 349 -13.73 -12.03 -9.12
CA ARG A 349 -12.84 -12.84 -9.98
C ARG A 349 -13.01 -12.53 -11.47
N SER A 350 -12.36 -11.49 -11.94
CA SER A 350 -12.06 -11.03 -13.33
C SER A 350 -12.84 -11.65 -14.51
N LYS A 351 -14.17 -11.71 -14.46
CA LYS A 351 -14.94 -12.28 -15.59
C LYS A 351 -15.02 -11.35 -16.79
N ALA A 352 -14.77 -10.05 -16.64
CA ALA A 352 -14.70 -9.09 -17.73
C ALA A 352 -14.00 -7.80 -17.26
N PRO A 353 -12.68 -7.79 -17.08
CA PRO A 353 -11.97 -6.64 -16.52
C PRO A 353 -12.15 -5.37 -17.38
N GLU A 354 -12.32 -5.51 -18.69
CA GLU A 354 -12.60 -4.40 -19.61
C GLU A 354 -13.93 -3.73 -19.28
N LEU A 355 -14.99 -4.51 -19.08
CA LEU A 355 -16.32 -4.00 -18.75
C LEU A 355 -16.31 -3.30 -17.38
N ILE A 356 -15.62 -3.87 -16.40
CA ILE A 356 -15.47 -3.26 -15.09
C ILE A 356 -14.84 -1.86 -15.23
N ILE A 357 -13.75 -1.74 -15.99
CA ILE A 357 -13.06 -0.46 -16.19
C ILE A 357 -13.98 0.57 -16.82
N VAL A 358 -14.68 0.23 -17.91
CA VAL A 358 -15.61 1.15 -18.58
C VAL A 358 -16.72 1.61 -17.64
N THR A 359 -17.29 0.67 -16.88
CA THR A 359 -18.39 0.96 -15.95
C THR A 359 -17.96 1.87 -14.82
N VAL A 360 -16.81 1.59 -14.17
CA VAL A 360 -16.36 2.41 -13.04
C VAL A 360 -15.94 3.82 -13.48
N VAL A 361 -15.38 3.99 -14.69
CA VAL A 361 -15.07 5.33 -15.22
C VAL A 361 -16.35 6.10 -15.52
N ALA A 362 -17.39 5.45 -16.09
CA ALA A 362 -18.70 6.06 -16.30
C ALA A 362 -19.36 6.47 -14.97
N VAL A 363 -19.31 5.64 -13.95
CA VAL A 363 -19.86 5.95 -12.61
C VAL A 363 -19.14 7.15 -11.98
N VAL A 364 -17.81 7.20 -12.08
CA VAL A 364 -17.03 8.36 -11.60
C VAL A 364 -17.40 9.61 -12.39
N LEU A 365 -17.51 9.52 -13.71
CA LEU A 365 -17.94 10.66 -14.53
C LEU A 365 -19.28 11.21 -14.07
N GLY A 366 -20.28 10.34 -13.87
CA GLY A 366 -21.58 10.73 -13.33
C GLY A 366 -21.46 11.40 -11.96
N ALA A 367 -20.65 10.83 -11.04
CA ALA A 367 -20.46 11.40 -9.72
C ALA A 367 -19.79 12.79 -9.76
N VAL A 368 -18.78 12.97 -10.63
CA VAL A 368 -18.11 14.28 -10.80
C VAL A 368 -19.08 15.32 -11.39
N LEU A 369 -19.88 14.95 -12.39
CA LEU A 369 -20.89 15.84 -12.99
C LEU A 369 -21.93 16.28 -11.97
N VAL A 370 -22.49 15.34 -11.20
CA VAL A 370 -23.46 15.66 -10.15
C VAL A 370 -22.86 16.58 -9.08
N ALA A 371 -21.63 16.30 -8.65
CA ALA A 371 -20.95 17.13 -7.67
C ALA A 371 -20.54 18.51 -8.22
N ALA A 372 -20.31 18.64 -9.52
CA ALA A 372 -20.04 19.93 -10.18
C ALA A 372 -21.27 20.84 -10.19
N VAL A 373 -22.46 20.25 -10.41
CA VAL A 373 -23.73 21.00 -10.47
C VAL A 373 -24.25 21.32 -9.07
N PHE A 374 -24.23 20.33 -8.16
CA PHE A 374 -24.80 20.43 -6.81
C PHE A 374 -23.68 20.37 -5.75
N PHE A 375 -22.76 21.33 -5.79
CA PHE A 375 -21.63 21.33 -4.87
C PHE A 375 -22.09 21.41 -3.41
N GLY A 376 -21.77 20.39 -2.61
CA GLY A 376 -22.15 20.31 -1.19
C GLY A 376 -21.44 19.18 -0.46
N ALA A 377 -21.50 19.22 0.89
CA ALA A 377 -20.74 18.31 1.75
C ALA A 377 -20.98 16.83 1.45
N PHE A 378 -22.25 16.45 1.33
CA PHE A 378 -22.65 15.07 1.05
C PHE A 378 -22.12 14.59 -0.32
N LEU A 379 -22.28 15.40 -1.36
CA LEU A 379 -21.89 15.02 -2.72
C LEU A 379 -20.37 14.98 -2.89
N VAL A 380 -19.61 15.86 -2.22
CA VAL A 380 -18.15 15.82 -2.20
C VAL A 380 -17.65 14.55 -1.50
N ALA A 381 -18.28 14.17 -0.36
CA ALA A 381 -17.97 12.92 0.33
C ALA A 381 -18.31 11.69 -0.53
N CYS A 382 -19.47 11.67 -1.18
CA CYS A 382 -19.87 10.61 -2.11
C CYS A 382 -18.89 10.52 -3.30
N LEU A 383 -18.51 11.66 -3.91
CA LEU A 383 -17.54 11.70 -4.97
C LEU A 383 -16.19 11.11 -4.54
N ALA A 384 -15.70 11.49 -3.36
CA ALA A 384 -14.46 10.96 -2.83
C ALA A 384 -14.52 9.43 -2.63
N ALA A 385 -15.64 8.93 -2.09
CA ALA A 385 -15.86 7.49 -1.92
C ALA A 385 -15.94 6.75 -3.27
N VAL A 386 -16.70 7.27 -4.23
CA VAL A 386 -16.83 6.70 -5.58
C VAL A 386 -15.50 6.73 -6.33
N ALA A 387 -14.74 7.81 -6.24
CA ALA A 387 -13.43 7.92 -6.86
C ALA A 387 -12.45 6.91 -6.28
N GLY A 388 -12.40 6.77 -4.95
CA GLY A 388 -11.56 5.79 -4.27
C GLY A 388 -11.93 4.35 -4.64
N PHE A 389 -13.21 4.01 -4.62
CA PHE A 389 -13.74 2.71 -5.02
C PHE A 389 -13.36 2.35 -6.45
N SER A 390 -13.67 3.26 -7.37
CA SER A 390 -13.46 3.05 -8.80
C SER A 390 -11.99 2.93 -9.16
N GLN A 391 -11.14 3.73 -8.52
CA GLN A 391 -9.69 3.66 -8.71
C GLN A 391 -9.10 2.31 -8.26
N ALA A 392 -9.52 1.81 -7.10
CA ALA A 392 -9.05 0.51 -6.61
C ALA A 392 -9.50 -0.63 -7.54
N LEU A 393 -10.75 -0.62 -7.95
CA LEU A 393 -11.32 -1.66 -8.80
C LEU A 393 -10.74 -1.63 -10.22
N ALA A 394 -10.60 -0.44 -10.81
CA ALA A 394 -9.96 -0.28 -12.12
C ALA A 394 -8.49 -0.72 -12.11
N LYS A 395 -7.74 -0.40 -11.05
CA LYS A 395 -6.33 -0.83 -10.92
C LYS A 395 -6.22 -2.35 -10.84
N LEU A 396 -7.05 -3.01 -10.03
CA LEU A 396 -7.08 -4.47 -9.95
C LEU A 396 -7.44 -5.12 -11.28
N SER A 397 -8.36 -4.51 -12.03
CA SER A 397 -8.76 -4.96 -13.37
C SER A 397 -7.63 -4.79 -14.40
N LEU A 398 -6.90 -3.66 -14.35
CA LEU A 398 -5.72 -3.43 -15.18
C LEU A 398 -4.63 -4.47 -14.88
N ASP A 399 -4.36 -4.73 -13.61
CA ASP A 399 -3.36 -5.72 -13.20
C ASP A 399 -3.73 -7.13 -13.69
N ALA A 400 -5.03 -7.48 -13.68
CA ALA A 400 -5.52 -8.73 -14.23
C ALA A 400 -5.33 -8.81 -15.76
N LEU A 401 -5.56 -7.72 -16.50
CA LEU A 401 -5.32 -7.63 -17.94
C LEU A 401 -3.84 -7.79 -18.27
N ILE A 402 -2.95 -7.11 -17.54
CA ILE A 402 -1.50 -7.26 -17.73
C ILE A 402 -1.08 -8.71 -17.47
N GLN A 403 -1.62 -9.35 -16.44
CA GLN A 403 -1.31 -10.76 -16.14
C GLN A 403 -1.82 -11.73 -17.23
N ARG A 404 -2.98 -11.44 -17.83
CA ARG A 404 -3.60 -12.28 -18.87
C ARG A 404 -2.96 -12.12 -20.24
N ASP A 405 -2.72 -10.86 -20.66
CA ASP A 405 -2.45 -10.52 -22.06
C ASP A 405 -0.97 -10.22 -22.34
N VAL A 406 -0.15 -9.98 -21.29
CA VAL A 406 1.27 -9.68 -21.46
C VAL A 406 2.13 -10.93 -21.21
N PRO A 407 3.02 -11.29 -22.16
CA PRO A 407 3.95 -12.42 -21.99
C PRO A 407 4.79 -12.30 -20.73
N GLU A 408 5.10 -13.44 -20.11
CA GLU A 408 5.79 -13.50 -18.81
C GLU A 408 7.14 -12.79 -18.80
N LEU A 409 7.91 -12.92 -19.88
CA LEU A 409 9.24 -12.30 -20.07
C LEU A 409 9.23 -10.78 -19.95
N VAL A 410 8.14 -10.11 -20.34
CA VAL A 410 8.03 -8.63 -20.34
C VAL A 410 7.02 -8.10 -19.33
N ARG A 411 6.35 -9.00 -18.58
CA ARG A 411 5.27 -8.65 -17.64
C ARG A 411 5.75 -7.73 -16.53
N THR A 412 6.91 -8.00 -15.92
CA THR A 412 7.50 -7.16 -14.88
C THR A 412 7.78 -5.74 -15.39
N SER A 413 8.32 -5.63 -16.61
CA SER A 413 8.57 -4.34 -17.26
C SER A 413 7.26 -3.60 -17.58
N ALA A 414 6.20 -4.32 -17.99
CA ALA A 414 4.89 -3.74 -18.24
C ALA A 414 4.27 -3.18 -16.96
N PHE A 415 4.34 -3.91 -15.84
CA PHE A 415 3.90 -3.41 -14.53
C PHE A 415 4.67 -2.16 -14.11
N ALA A 416 6.00 -2.18 -14.19
CA ALA A 416 6.82 -1.03 -13.79
C ALA A 416 6.48 0.22 -14.62
N ARG A 417 6.34 0.08 -15.93
CA ARG A 417 5.99 1.20 -16.85
C ARG A 417 4.58 1.71 -16.60
N SER A 418 3.60 0.80 -16.40
CA SER A 418 2.23 1.20 -16.08
C SER A 418 2.17 1.99 -14.77
N GLU A 419 2.87 1.54 -13.74
CA GLU A 419 2.92 2.23 -12.45
C GLU A 419 3.55 3.62 -12.55
N THR A 420 4.65 3.73 -13.31
CA THR A 420 5.30 5.04 -13.58
C THR A 420 4.34 5.99 -14.30
N LEU A 421 3.66 5.53 -15.36
CA LEU A 421 2.69 6.36 -16.07
C LEU A 421 1.55 6.83 -15.17
N LEU A 422 0.97 5.91 -14.39
CA LEU A 422 -0.11 6.23 -13.47
C LEU A 422 0.33 7.26 -12.41
N GLN A 423 1.57 7.17 -11.94
CA GLN A 423 2.10 8.14 -11.00
C GLN A 423 2.32 9.52 -11.64
N VAL A 424 2.84 9.57 -12.86
CA VAL A 424 2.97 10.82 -13.62
C VAL A 424 1.59 11.48 -13.81
N CYS A 425 0.57 10.71 -14.17
CA CYS A 425 -0.79 11.22 -14.30
C CYS A 425 -1.34 11.77 -12.98
N TRP A 426 -1.07 11.07 -11.86
CA TRP A 426 -1.47 11.53 -10.54
C TRP A 426 -0.83 12.88 -10.17
N VAL A 427 0.46 13.04 -10.42
CA VAL A 427 1.17 14.30 -10.14
C VAL A 427 0.70 15.42 -11.06
N PHE A 428 0.48 15.13 -12.34
CA PHE A 428 -0.05 16.11 -13.27
C PHE A 428 -1.45 16.59 -12.87
N GLY A 429 -2.33 15.66 -12.46
CA GLY A 429 -3.64 16.00 -11.89
C GLY A 429 -3.51 16.86 -10.64
N GLY A 430 -2.60 16.51 -9.74
CA GLY A 430 -2.31 17.29 -8.54
C GLY A 430 -1.81 18.70 -8.85
N ALA A 431 -0.89 18.84 -9.81
CA ALA A 431 -0.37 20.15 -10.24
C ALA A 431 -1.50 21.04 -10.78
N VAL A 432 -2.38 20.49 -11.61
CA VAL A 432 -3.58 21.21 -12.10
C VAL A 432 -4.48 21.60 -10.92
N GLY A 433 -4.69 20.70 -9.94
CA GLY A 433 -5.51 20.99 -8.75
C GLY A 433 -4.95 22.10 -7.86
N ILE A 434 -3.62 22.26 -7.80
CA ILE A 434 -2.95 23.33 -7.03
C ILE A 434 -3.14 24.69 -7.71
N VAL A 435 -3.04 24.73 -9.04
CA VAL A 435 -3.10 25.99 -9.82
C VAL A 435 -4.54 26.45 -10.05
N MET A 436 -5.51 25.54 -9.98
CA MET A 436 -6.91 25.85 -10.27
C MET A 436 -7.50 26.90 -9.32
N PRO A 437 -8.34 27.84 -9.82
CA PRO A 437 -9.11 28.71 -8.97
C PRO A 437 -9.99 27.93 -7.98
N LEU A 438 -10.10 28.43 -6.74
CA LEU A 438 -10.83 27.76 -5.66
C LEU A 438 -12.35 27.93 -5.82
N ASN A 439 -12.87 27.44 -6.92
CA ASN A 439 -14.31 27.38 -7.21
C ASN A 439 -14.70 25.92 -7.43
N GLY A 440 -15.54 25.39 -6.56
CA GLY A 440 -15.90 23.97 -6.54
C GLY A 440 -16.52 23.48 -7.85
N SER A 441 -17.52 24.22 -8.37
CA SER A 441 -18.21 23.86 -9.61
C SER A 441 -17.29 23.93 -10.83
N LEU A 442 -16.45 24.96 -10.93
CA LEU A 442 -15.51 25.14 -12.04
C LEU A 442 -14.46 24.03 -12.02
N GLY A 443 -13.83 23.77 -10.87
CA GLY A 443 -12.81 22.73 -10.75
C GLY A 443 -13.35 21.34 -11.08
N LEU A 444 -14.54 21.00 -10.55
CA LEU A 444 -15.19 19.72 -10.85
C LEU A 444 -15.67 19.61 -12.30
N SER A 445 -16.06 20.72 -12.96
CA SER A 445 -16.41 20.71 -14.38
C SER A 445 -15.19 20.41 -15.26
N VAL A 446 -14.02 20.97 -14.93
CA VAL A 446 -12.75 20.64 -15.60
C VAL A 446 -12.40 19.18 -15.39
N ALA A 447 -12.55 18.68 -14.16
CA ALA A 447 -12.31 17.28 -13.85
C ALA A 447 -13.25 16.34 -14.64
N ALA A 448 -14.54 16.71 -14.77
CA ALA A 448 -15.52 15.99 -15.58
C ALA A 448 -15.09 15.92 -17.04
N GLY A 449 -14.60 17.03 -17.61
CA GLY A 449 -14.10 17.07 -18.99
C GLY A 449 -12.96 16.10 -19.25
N VAL A 450 -11.96 16.08 -18.36
CA VAL A 450 -10.82 15.15 -18.48
C VAL A 450 -11.25 13.68 -18.34
N VAL A 451 -12.11 13.37 -17.37
CA VAL A 451 -12.62 12.00 -17.18
C VAL A 451 -13.49 11.58 -18.35
N ALA A 452 -14.31 12.49 -18.90
CA ALA A 452 -15.12 12.22 -20.10
C ALA A 452 -14.26 11.89 -21.33
N LEU A 453 -13.18 12.63 -21.55
CA LEU A 453 -12.22 12.33 -22.62
C LEU A 453 -11.57 10.93 -22.42
N GLY A 454 -11.17 10.61 -21.20
CA GLY A 454 -10.64 9.29 -20.86
C GLY A 454 -11.65 8.17 -21.09
N TRP A 455 -12.91 8.38 -20.72
CA TRP A 455 -14.00 7.42 -20.92
C TRP A 455 -14.29 7.21 -22.41
N LEU A 456 -14.45 8.30 -23.17
CA LEU A 456 -14.70 8.24 -24.62
C LEU A 456 -13.56 7.52 -25.36
N ALA A 457 -12.31 7.81 -25.03
CA ALA A 457 -11.15 7.12 -25.61
C ALA A 457 -11.19 5.62 -25.33
N THR A 458 -11.57 5.23 -24.12
CA THR A 458 -11.67 3.82 -23.69
C THR A 458 -12.80 3.10 -24.41
N VAL A 459 -13.99 3.70 -24.49
CA VAL A 459 -15.16 3.12 -25.17
C VAL A 459 -14.89 2.98 -26.66
N ARG A 460 -14.34 4.02 -27.32
CA ARG A 460 -13.97 3.94 -28.75
C ARG A 460 -12.97 2.83 -29.02
N GLY A 461 -11.96 2.69 -28.17
CA GLY A 461 -10.95 1.65 -28.31
C GLY A 461 -11.51 0.24 -28.15
N LEU A 462 -12.40 0.03 -27.18
CA LEU A 462 -13.07 -1.27 -27.00
C LEU A 462 -14.05 -1.58 -28.15
N LEU A 463 -14.81 -0.61 -28.61
CA LEU A 463 -15.69 -0.79 -29.77
C LEU A 463 -14.90 -1.11 -31.05
N SER A 464 -13.74 -0.48 -31.25
CA SER A 464 -12.88 -0.78 -32.39
C SER A 464 -12.29 -2.21 -32.30
N SER A 465 -11.93 -2.69 -31.13
CA SER A 465 -11.43 -4.04 -30.94
C SER A 465 -12.48 -5.11 -31.23
N VAL A 466 -13.75 -4.85 -30.91
CA VAL A 466 -14.89 -5.72 -31.24
C VAL A 466 -15.17 -5.72 -32.76
N ARG A 467 -15.11 -4.55 -33.43
CA ARG A 467 -15.34 -4.43 -34.85
C ARG A 467 -14.27 -5.04 -35.75
N HIS A 468 -13.01 -5.09 -35.27
CA HIS A 468 -11.89 -5.66 -36.03
C HIS A 468 -11.68 -7.16 -35.78
N GLY A 469 -12.64 -7.83 -35.17
CA GLY A 469 -12.73 -9.28 -35.03
C GLY A 469 -11.69 -9.85 -34.08
N SER A 470 -12.14 -10.38 -33.01
CA SER A 470 -11.46 -11.32 -32.13
C SER A 470 -10.81 -12.44 -32.96
N GLY A 471 -9.57 -12.29 -33.40
CA GLY A 471 -8.98 -13.32 -34.26
C GLY A 471 -7.46 -13.31 -34.38
N ALA A 472 -6.78 -12.37 -33.79
CA ALA A 472 -5.33 -12.44 -33.75
C ALA A 472 -4.85 -12.92 -32.37
N LYS A 473 -4.82 -14.23 -32.18
CA LYS A 473 -3.84 -14.83 -31.25
C LYS A 473 -2.49 -14.23 -31.62
N PRO A 474 -1.67 -13.78 -30.66
CA PRO A 474 -0.33 -13.30 -30.97
C PRO A 474 0.37 -14.41 -31.75
N ARG A 475 0.68 -14.18 -33.01
CA ARG A 475 1.58 -15.02 -33.79
C ARG A 475 2.94 -14.87 -33.13
N VAL A 476 3.32 -15.88 -32.34
CA VAL A 476 4.70 -16.10 -31.96
C VAL A 476 5.36 -16.55 -33.27
N ALA A 477 6.14 -15.66 -33.87
CA ALA A 477 7.10 -15.99 -34.92
C ALA A 477 8.46 -16.13 -34.25
#